data_335763fab25f4ee6adc3c99b29b1ed9c
#
_entry.id   335763fab25f4ee6adc3c99b29b1ed9c
#
_cell.length_a   1.000
_cell.length_b   1.000
_cell.length_c   1.000
_cell.angle_alpha   90.00
_cell.angle_beta   90.00
_cell.angle_gamma   90.00
#
_symmetry.space_group_name_H-M   'P 1'
#
loop_
_entity.id
_entity.type
_entity.pdbx_description
1 polymer ?
#
loop_
_entity_poly.entity_id
_entity_poly.type
_entity_poly.pdbx_seq_one_letter_code
_entity_poly.pdbx_strand_id
1 'polypeptide(L)'
;MAAATFATMLAAAPLGASAGLLDYVGQCVPFARAASGIRIYGDAWTWWNQAEGKYDRGHAPRVGSVIVFAKTGRLPLGHVAVVSRVVERRVLMLTHANWSRQNGERGHAEQDVTLYDVSGRNDWSEVKVWYRDADGLGGSIYPVEGFIYGGHPSPQLTSRNPDYVGALIDAYVPSAGR
;
A
#
# COMPACT_ATOMS: atom_id res chain seq x y z
N MET A 1 -36.05 -51.25 -9.68
CA MET A 1 -35.95 -49.86 -9.22
C MET A 1 -34.60 -49.73 -8.50
N ALA A 2 -33.62 -49.08 -9.12
CA ALA A 2 -32.29 -48.90 -8.54
C ALA A 2 -32.20 -47.42 -8.07
N ALA A 3 -31.96 -47.21 -6.79
CA ALA A 3 -31.77 -45.90 -6.19
C ALA A 3 -30.27 -45.49 -6.32
N ALA A 4 -30.02 -44.42 -7.05
CA ALA A 4 -28.68 -43.84 -7.15
C ALA A 4 -28.45 -42.88 -5.98
N THR A 5 -27.51 -43.22 -5.12
CA THR A 5 -27.04 -42.35 -4.03
C THR A 5 -25.99 -41.38 -4.58
N PHE A 6 -26.32 -40.08 -4.62
CA PHE A 6 -25.37 -39.03 -4.91
C PHE A 6 -24.54 -38.72 -3.64
N ALA A 7 -23.26 -39.06 -3.68
CA ALA A 7 -22.31 -38.64 -2.65
C ALA A 7 -21.86 -37.19 -2.95
N THR A 8 -22.26 -36.24 -2.11
CA THR A 8 -21.82 -34.86 -2.16
C THR A 8 -20.39 -34.80 -1.58
N MET A 9 -19.39 -34.61 -2.43
CA MET A 9 -18.04 -34.30 -1.98
C MET A 9 -18.00 -32.86 -1.49
N LEU A 10 -17.88 -32.67 -0.19
CA LEU A 10 -17.54 -31.40 0.42
C LEU A 10 -16.06 -31.16 0.18
N ALA A 11 -15.72 -30.22 -0.70
CA ALA A 11 -14.36 -29.77 -0.87
C ALA A 11 -13.98 -28.91 0.35
N ALA A 12 -13.08 -29.41 1.19
CA ALA A 12 -12.50 -28.64 2.28
C ALA A 12 -11.57 -27.58 1.69
N ALA A 13 -11.90 -26.31 1.90
CA ALA A 13 -11.00 -25.19 1.58
C ALA A 13 -9.77 -25.23 2.50
N PRO A 14 -8.56 -24.91 2.00
CA PRO A 14 -7.35 -24.96 2.82
C PRO A 14 -7.40 -23.87 3.90
N LEU A 15 -7.35 -24.27 5.15
CA LEU A 15 -7.25 -23.43 6.36
C LEU A 15 -5.86 -22.80 6.56
N GLY A 16 -5.21 -22.32 5.49
CA GLY A 16 -3.83 -21.83 5.57
C GLY A 16 -3.61 -20.36 5.17
N ALA A 17 -4.67 -19.63 4.77
CA ALA A 17 -4.50 -18.31 4.17
C ALA A 17 -4.57 -17.12 5.16
N SER A 18 -5.03 -17.30 6.40
CA SER A 18 -5.34 -16.18 7.30
C SER A 18 -4.13 -15.65 8.12
N ALA A 19 -3.13 -16.45 8.43
CA ALA A 19 -1.98 -15.99 9.22
C ALA A 19 -1.01 -15.10 8.42
N GLY A 20 -0.82 -15.36 7.13
CA GLY A 20 0.10 -14.59 6.29
C GLY A 20 -0.38 -13.18 5.91
N LEU A 21 -1.66 -12.87 6.08
CA LEU A 21 -2.20 -11.59 5.64
C LEU A 21 -2.13 -10.49 6.70
N LEU A 22 -2.21 -10.84 7.98
CA LEU A 22 -1.97 -9.90 9.07
C LEU A 22 -0.50 -9.43 9.09
N ASP A 23 0.46 -10.31 8.72
CA ASP A 23 1.84 -9.93 8.48
C ASP A 23 1.98 -9.05 7.22
N TYR A 24 1.11 -9.22 6.23
CA TYR A 24 1.09 -8.41 5.00
C TYR A 24 0.67 -6.96 5.25
N VAL A 25 -0.28 -6.73 6.13
CA VAL A 25 -0.81 -5.38 6.42
C VAL A 25 0.20 -4.57 7.24
N GLY A 26 1.05 -5.22 8.03
CA GLY A 26 2.01 -4.59 8.92
C GLY A 26 3.28 -4.05 8.27
N GLN A 27 3.55 -4.34 6.98
CA GLN A 27 4.77 -3.93 6.28
C GLN A 27 4.43 -3.19 4.96
N CYS A 28 5.20 -2.14 4.64
CA CYS A 28 4.92 -1.29 3.47
C CYS A 28 4.94 -2.04 2.14
N VAL A 29 5.91 -2.94 1.93
CA VAL A 29 6.08 -3.67 0.66
C VAL A 29 4.93 -4.66 0.42
N PRO A 30 4.62 -5.61 1.32
CA PRO A 30 3.47 -6.48 1.16
C PRO A 30 2.16 -5.72 1.01
N PHE A 31 1.96 -4.66 1.80
CA PHE A 31 0.77 -3.81 1.70
C PHE A 31 0.65 -3.15 0.32
N ALA A 32 1.73 -2.52 -0.17
CA ALA A 32 1.73 -1.86 -1.47
C ALA A 32 1.42 -2.83 -2.61
N ARG A 33 1.94 -4.07 -2.55
CA ARG A 33 1.60 -5.12 -3.54
C ARG A 33 0.12 -5.47 -3.52
N ALA A 34 -0.44 -5.68 -2.33
CA ALA A 34 -1.86 -6.01 -2.19
C ALA A 34 -2.76 -4.88 -2.69
N ALA A 35 -2.42 -3.64 -2.34
CA ALA A 35 -3.22 -2.46 -2.68
C ALA A 35 -3.10 -2.02 -4.14
N SER A 36 -1.90 -2.09 -4.74
CA SER A 36 -1.64 -1.62 -6.11
C SER A 36 -1.73 -2.71 -7.17
N GLY A 37 -1.57 -3.99 -6.79
CA GLY A 37 -1.40 -5.09 -7.73
C GLY A 37 -0.02 -5.17 -8.40
N ILE A 38 0.92 -4.27 -8.05
CA ILE A 38 2.31 -4.31 -8.54
C ILE A 38 3.07 -5.44 -7.85
N ARG A 39 3.68 -6.32 -8.64
CA ARG A 39 4.35 -7.54 -8.16
C ARG A 39 5.87 -7.38 -8.13
N ILE A 40 6.36 -6.46 -7.29
CA ILE A 40 7.78 -6.30 -7.00
C ILE A 40 8.04 -6.76 -5.55
N TYR A 41 9.21 -7.36 -5.31
CA TYR A 41 9.58 -7.99 -4.05
C TYR A 41 10.92 -7.42 -3.55
N GLY A 42 11.24 -7.68 -2.28
CA GLY A 42 12.45 -7.16 -1.65
C GLY A 42 12.26 -5.77 -1.04
N ASP A 43 13.36 -5.15 -0.63
CA ASP A 43 13.36 -3.87 0.04
C ASP A 43 12.74 -2.76 -0.82
N ALA A 44 12.04 -1.84 -0.19
CA ALA A 44 11.30 -0.77 -0.88
C ALA A 44 12.19 0.09 -1.79
N TRP A 45 13.41 0.42 -1.37
CA TRP A 45 14.35 1.22 -2.15
C TRP A 45 14.75 0.57 -3.48
N THR A 46 14.61 -0.76 -3.60
CA THR A 46 14.95 -1.48 -4.85
C THR A 46 13.85 -1.42 -5.90
N TRP A 47 12.65 -1.02 -5.51
CA TRP A 47 11.46 -1.09 -6.36
C TRP A 47 11.58 -0.25 -7.63
N TRP A 48 12.17 0.95 -7.51
CA TRP A 48 12.35 1.83 -8.66
C TRP A 48 13.14 1.15 -9.79
N ASN A 49 14.27 0.56 -9.45
CA ASN A 49 15.11 -0.14 -10.43
C ASN A 49 14.49 -1.46 -10.90
N GLN A 50 13.83 -2.20 -10.01
CA GLN A 50 13.16 -3.45 -10.39
C GLN A 50 11.95 -3.25 -11.31
N ALA A 51 11.35 -2.06 -11.30
CA ALA A 51 10.23 -1.71 -12.18
C ALA A 51 10.67 -1.53 -13.64
N GLU A 52 11.97 -1.28 -13.90
CA GLU A 52 12.50 -1.09 -15.25
C GLU A 52 12.20 -2.28 -16.15
N GLY A 53 11.61 -2.00 -17.31
CA GLY A 53 11.21 -3.02 -18.29
C GLY A 53 10.02 -3.91 -17.88
N LYS A 54 9.45 -3.70 -16.68
CA LYS A 54 8.28 -4.47 -16.18
C LYS A 54 7.05 -3.60 -15.98
N TYR A 55 7.25 -2.37 -15.53
CA TYR A 55 6.21 -1.40 -15.22
C TYR A 55 6.62 -0.02 -15.73
N ASP A 56 5.66 0.78 -16.14
CA ASP A 56 5.92 2.17 -16.47
C ASP A 56 6.33 2.94 -15.20
N ARG A 57 7.24 3.90 -15.38
CA ARG A 57 7.74 4.77 -14.32
C ARG A 57 7.65 6.24 -14.71
N GLY A 58 7.51 7.13 -13.76
CA GLY A 58 7.50 8.57 -14.01
C GLY A 58 7.37 9.40 -12.74
N HIS A 59 7.21 10.72 -12.92
CA HIS A 59 7.17 11.66 -11.81
C HIS A 59 5.79 12.33 -11.64
N ALA A 60 4.79 11.94 -12.42
CA ALA A 60 3.42 12.43 -12.26
C ALA A 60 2.59 11.45 -11.41
N PRO A 61 1.96 11.90 -10.32
CA PRO A 61 1.15 11.02 -9.49
C PRO A 61 -0.12 10.57 -10.22
N ARG A 62 -0.52 9.31 -10.00
CA ARG A 62 -1.80 8.75 -10.47
C ARG A 62 -2.39 7.90 -9.36
N VAL A 63 -3.71 7.94 -9.20
CA VAL A 63 -4.40 7.04 -8.26
C VAL A 63 -4.06 5.58 -8.60
N GLY A 64 -3.70 4.80 -7.60
CA GLY A 64 -3.26 3.42 -7.74
C GLY A 64 -1.77 3.24 -8.05
N SER A 65 -1.03 4.32 -8.40
CA SER A 65 0.42 4.24 -8.56
C SER A 65 1.13 4.05 -7.22
N VAL A 66 2.30 3.43 -7.25
CA VAL A 66 3.16 3.28 -6.06
C VAL A 66 4.23 4.36 -6.09
N ILE A 67 4.23 5.23 -5.08
CA ILE A 67 5.33 6.15 -4.82
C ILE A 67 6.48 5.40 -4.14
N VAL A 68 7.71 5.62 -4.61
CA VAL A 68 8.93 4.99 -4.08
C VAL A 68 9.79 6.05 -3.41
N PHE A 69 9.95 5.94 -2.10
CA PHE A 69 10.84 6.80 -1.33
C PHE A 69 12.26 6.24 -1.40
N ALA A 70 13.22 7.12 -1.64
CA ALA A 70 14.62 6.75 -1.70
C ALA A 70 15.14 6.26 -0.34
N LYS A 71 16.17 5.43 -0.39
CA LYS A 71 16.92 5.02 0.80
C LYS A 71 17.65 6.20 1.42
N THR A 72 17.48 6.37 2.73
CA THR A 72 18.17 7.40 3.53
C THR A 72 18.58 6.83 4.88
N GLY A 73 19.33 7.59 5.66
CA GLY A 73 19.65 7.20 7.04
C GLY A 73 18.40 7.05 7.93
N ARG A 74 17.31 7.77 7.62
CA ARG A 74 16.02 7.65 8.34
C ARG A 74 15.13 6.54 7.78
N LEU A 75 15.31 6.19 6.51
CA LEU A 75 14.62 5.10 5.81
C LEU A 75 15.65 4.14 5.21
N PRO A 76 16.33 3.33 6.03
CA PRO A 76 17.43 2.48 5.56
C PRO A 76 17.00 1.40 4.57
N LEU A 77 15.73 1.04 4.55
CA LEU A 77 15.14 0.10 3.58
C LEU A 77 14.27 0.82 2.53
N GLY A 78 14.25 2.16 2.53
CA GLY A 78 13.30 2.92 1.75
C GLY A 78 11.87 2.79 2.27
N HIS A 79 10.91 3.26 1.49
CA HIS A 79 9.47 3.09 1.76
C HIS A 79 8.69 3.09 0.46
N VAL A 80 7.54 2.42 0.45
CA VAL A 80 6.57 2.46 -0.64
C VAL A 80 5.17 2.70 -0.09
N ALA A 81 4.40 3.50 -0.82
CA ALA A 81 3.01 3.78 -0.50
C ALA A 81 2.18 3.83 -1.79
N VAL A 82 0.88 3.65 -1.67
CA VAL A 82 -0.02 3.69 -2.82
C VAL A 82 -0.76 5.02 -2.82
N VAL A 83 -0.79 5.70 -3.95
CA VAL A 83 -1.55 6.94 -4.12
C VAL A 83 -3.03 6.61 -4.12
N SER A 84 -3.75 7.03 -3.09
CA SER A 84 -5.19 6.83 -2.98
C SER A 84 -5.99 7.98 -3.58
N ARG A 85 -5.42 9.18 -3.57
CA ARG A 85 -6.07 10.37 -4.15
C ARG A 85 -5.06 11.42 -4.60
N VAL A 86 -5.32 12.05 -5.74
CA VAL A 86 -4.64 13.29 -6.16
C VAL A 86 -5.58 14.44 -5.79
N VAL A 87 -5.17 15.28 -4.83
CA VAL A 87 -6.01 16.35 -4.29
C VAL A 87 -5.77 17.65 -5.04
N GLU A 88 -4.51 18.06 -5.13
CA GLU A 88 -4.08 19.28 -5.82
C GLU A 88 -2.61 19.20 -6.22
N ARG A 89 -2.06 20.28 -6.81
CA ARG A 89 -0.72 20.28 -7.39
C ARG A 89 0.40 19.80 -6.47
N ARG A 90 0.27 20.02 -5.15
CA ARG A 90 1.27 19.66 -4.14
C ARG A 90 0.74 18.72 -3.06
N VAL A 91 -0.50 18.23 -3.21
CA VAL A 91 -1.14 17.41 -2.18
C VAL A 91 -1.65 16.11 -2.77
N LEU A 92 -1.18 15.01 -2.22
CA LEU A 92 -1.71 13.67 -2.44
C LEU A 92 -2.25 13.11 -1.13
N MET A 93 -3.10 12.09 -1.26
CA MET A 93 -3.37 11.14 -0.20
C MET A 93 -2.70 9.82 -0.53
N LEU A 94 -2.09 9.23 0.48
CA LEU A 94 -1.46 7.92 0.42
C LEU A 94 -2.17 6.94 1.33
N THR A 95 -2.12 5.67 0.93
CA THR A 95 -2.47 4.55 1.80
C THR A 95 -1.25 3.64 1.89
N HIS A 96 -0.79 3.33 3.09
CA HIS A 96 0.43 2.59 3.32
C HIS A 96 0.42 1.86 4.67
N ALA A 97 1.48 1.13 4.98
CA ALA A 97 1.67 0.50 6.28
C ALA A 97 3.09 0.74 6.81
N ASN A 98 3.25 0.62 8.11
CA ASN A 98 4.54 0.69 8.81
C ASN A 98 5.24 2.06 8.72
N TRP A 99 4.47 3.14 8.77
CA TRP A 99 5.01 4.51 8.74
C TRP A 99 5.01 5.16 10.11
N SER A 100 3.85 5.56 10.61
CA SER A 100 3.74 6.18 11.93
C SER A 100 3.83 5.14 13.06
N ARG A 101 4.00 5.63 14.28
CA ARG A 101 3.83 4.84 15.48
C ARG A 101 2.41 4.99 16.03
N GLN A 102 1.91 3.96 16.66
CA GLN A 102 0.70 3.98 17.47
C GLN A 102 1.01 3.26 18.77
N ASN A 103 0.83 3.94 19.89
CA ASN A 103 1.23 3.43 21.22
C ASN A 103 2.71 2.98 21.26
N GLY A 104 3.60 3.67 20.54
CA GLY A 104 5.02 3.36 20.47
C GLY A 104 5.40 2.28 19.45
N GLU A 105 4.43 1.56 18.88
CA GLU A 105 4.65 0.46 17.94
C GLU A 105 4.40 0.89 16.49
N ARG A 106 5.12 0.26 15.55
CA ARG A 106 4.90 0.35 14.11
C ARG A 106 4.14 -0.88 13.60
N GLY A 107 3.88 -0.93 12.31
CA GLY A 107 3.23 -2.07 11.67
C GLY A 107 1.74 -1.88 11.42
N HIS A 108 1.24 -0.63 11.52
CA HIS A 108 -0.15 -0.32 11.20
C HIS A 108 -0.30 0.13 9.76
N ALA A 109 -1.46 -0.16 9.17
CA ALA A 109 -1.90 0.49 7.95
C ALA A 109 -2.49 1.86 8.28
N GLU A 110 -2.23 2.82 7.40
CA GLU A 110 -2.75 4.19 7.48
C GLU A 110 -3.37 4.52 6.14
N GLN A 111 -4.62 4.98 6.19
CA GLN A 111 -5.41 5.29 5.00
C GLN A 111 -5.51 6.80 4.81
N ASP A 112 -5.42 7.22 3.53
CA ASP A 112 -5.63 8.61 3.11
C ASP A 112 -4.82 9.63 3.92
N VAL A 113 -3.56 9.30 4.22
CA VAL A 113 -2.66 10.23 4.88
C VAL A 113 -2.11 11.26 3.89
N THR A 114 -1.96 12.49 4.33
CA THR A 114 -1.48 13.57 3.49
C THR A 114 0.00 13.41 3.15
N LEU A 115 0.33 13.53 1.87
CA LEU A 115 1.68 13.76 1.37
C LEU A 115 1.73 15.13 0.70
N TYR A 116 2.71 15.94 1.09
CA TYR A 116 2.91 17.28 0.56
C TYR A 116 4.24 17.39 -0.19
N ASP A 117 4.18 17.85 -1.44
CA ASP A 117 5.36 18.15 -2.25
C ASP A 117 6.03 19.43 -1.78
N VAL A 118 7.26 19.32 -1.28
CA VAL A 118 8.10 20.45 -0.84
C VAL A 118 9.23 20.76 -1.83
N SER A 119 9.28 20.03 -2.96
CA SER A 119 10.29 20.25 -3.98
C SER A 119 10.17 21.66 -4.59
N GLY A 120 11.32 22.25 -4.93
CA GLY A 120 11.34 23.59 -5.53
C GLY A 120 10.65 23.66 -6.90
N ARG A 121 10.67 22.54 -7.67
CA ARG A 121 10.10 22.44 -9.02
C ARG A 121 8.67 21.90 -9.07
N ASN A 122 8.10 21.52 -7.95
CA ASN A 122 6.81 20.83 -7.88
C ASN A 122 6.80 19.55 -8.75
N ASP A 123 7.83 18.75 -8.58
CA ASP A 123 8.07 17.51 -9.32
C ASP A 123 8.06 16.27 -8.44
N TRP A 124 7.63 16.39 -7.19
CA TRP A 124 7.52 15.32 -6.20
C TRP A 124 8.85 14.70 -5.77
N SER A 125 9.99 15.31 -6.16
CA SER A 125 11.31 14.79 -5.81
C SER A 125 11.63 14.87 -4.31
N GLU A 126 10.94 15.76 -3.58
CA GLU A 126 11.07 15.95 -2.13
C GLU A 126 9.72 16.15 -1.51
N VAL A 127 9.40 15.37 -0.48
CA VAL A 127 8.06 15.36 0.13
C VAL A 127 8.11 15.36 1.65
N LYS A 128 7.03 15.83 2.26
CA LYS A 128 6.67 15.58 3.66
C LYS A 128 5.44 14.69 3.72
N VAL A 129 5.41 13.81 4.72
CA VAL A 129 4.29 12.89 4.93
C VAL A 129 3.68 13.16 6.28
N TRP A 130 2.38 13.06 6.38
CA TRP A 130 1.66 13.10 7.63
C TRP A 130 2.21 12.03 8.59
N TYR A 131 2.34 12.41 9.85
CA TYR A 131 2.89 11.55 10.88
C TYR A 131 2.01 11.65 12.14
N ARG A 132 1.50 10.52 12.58
CA ARG A 132 0.50 10.44 13.65
C ARG A 132 0.94 11.15 14.93
N ASP A 133 2.17 10.91 15.38
CA ASP A 133 2.68 11.48 16.64
C ASP A 133 2.79 13.00 16.59
N ALA A 134 2.85 13.59 15.40
CA ALA A 134 2.87 15.03 15.18
C ALA A 134 1.47 15.62 14.92
N ASP A 135 0.46 14.78 14.77
CA ASP A 135 -0.89 15.14 14.31
C ASP A 135 -0.87 16.12 13.12
N GLY A 136 0.01 15.84 12.16
CA GLY A 136 0.25 16.71 11.01
C GLY A 136 1.41 16.23 10.14
N LEU A 137 1.86 17.10 9.25
CA LEU A 137 3.05 16.82 8.44
C LEU A 137 4.28 16.69 9.34
N GLY A 138 4.97 15.56 9.22
CA GLY A 138 6.23 15.32 9.92
C GLY A 138 7.30 16.35 9.58
N GLY A 139 8.25 16.59 10.49
CA GLY A 139 9.34 17.56 10.30
C GLY A 139 10.35 17.16 9.23
N SER A 140 10.43 15.88 8.86
CA SER A 140 11.43 15.37 7.92
C SER A 140 11.00 15.53 6.47
N ILE A 141 11.96 15.85 5.61
CA ILE A 141 11.82 15.81 4.16
C ILE A 141 12.38 14.49 3.67
N TYR A 142 11.68 13.85 2.75
CA TYR A 142 12.06 12.57 2.18
C TYR A 142 12.25 12.70 0.66
N PRO A 143 13.38 12.25 0.12
CA PRO A 143 13.58 12.19 -1.32
C PRO A 143 12.76 11.03 -1.91
N VAL A 144 12.26 11.24 -3.12
CA VAL A 144 11.41 10.30 -3.86
C VAL A 144 12.06 9.98 -5.20
N GLU A 145 12.11 8.69 -5.55
CA GLU A 145 12.56 8.23 -6.86
C GLU A 145 11.50 8.50 -7.95
N GLY A 146 10.22 8.36 -7.62
CA GLY A 146 9.10 8.59 -8.51
C GLY A 146 7.93 7.66 -8.23
N PHE A 147 7.10 7.47 -9.26
CA PHE A 147 5.89 6.66 -9.23
C PHE A 147 5.98 5.49 -10.21
N ILE A 148 5.56 4.29 -9.78
CA ILE A 148 5.45 3.10 -10.60
C ILE A 148 3.97 2.91 -10.96
N TYR A 149 3.70 2.68 -12.25
CA TYR A 149 2.35 2.54 -12.80
C TYR A 149 2.10 1.12 -13.32
N GLY A 150 0.90 0.85 -13.77
CA GLY A 150 0.56 -0.38 -14.49
C GLY A 150 0.14 -1.54 -13.62
N GLY A 151 -0.02 -1.32 -12.31
CA GLY A 151 -0.71 -2.28 -11.45
C GLY A 151 -2.22 -2.30 -11.74
N HIS A 152 -2.88 -3.29 -11.18
CA HIS A 152 -4.34 -3.34 -11.10
C HIS A 152 -4.72 -3.01 -9.65
N PRO A 153 -4.95 -1.73 -9.32
CA PRO A 153 -5.27 -1.33 -7.96
C PRO A 153 -6.54 -2.02 -7.50
N SER A 154 -6.54 -2.38 -6.22
CA SER A 154 -7.72 -2.96 -5.60
C SER A 154 -8.94 -2.05 -5.82
N PRO A 155 -10.11 -2.60 -6.17
CA PRO A 155 -11.34 -1.82 -6.30
C PRO A 155 -11.65 -0.97 -5.07
N GLN A 156 -11.24 -1.42 -3.89
CA GLN A 156 -11.39 -0.69 -2.63
C GLN A 156 -10.54 0.59 -2.60
N LEU A 157 -9.36 0.61 -3.25
CA LEU A 157 -8.52 1.81 -3.36
C LEU A 157 -9.18 2.89 -4.22
N THR A 158 -9.88 2.49 -5.26
CA THR A 158 -10.54 3.41 -6.21
C THR A 158 -11.97 3.74 -5.78
N SER A 159 -12.56 2.96 -4.87
CA SER A 159 -13.85 3.28 -4.29
C SER A 159 -13.68 4.45 -3.30
N ARG A 160 -14.69 5.32 -3.21
CA ARG A 160 -14.76 6.34 -2.15
C ARG A 160 -15.11 5.71 -0.79
N ASN A 161 -14.64 4.50 -0.53
CA ASN A 161 -14.89 3.84 0.74
C ASN A 161 -14.06 4.52 1.83
N PRO A 162 -14.68 5.12 2.85
CA PRO A 162 -13.96 5.76 3.95
C PRO A 162 -13.16 4.77 4.80
N ASP A 163 -13.47 3.47 4.74
CA ASP A 163 -12.74 2.40 5.40
C ASP A 163 -12.08 1.45 4.39
N TYR A 164 -11.18 1.99 3.60
CA TYR A 164 -10.43 1.20 2.63
C TYR A 164 -9.60 0.09 3.27
N VAL A 165 -8.96 0.36 4.41
CA VAL A 165 -8.13 -0.62 5.11
C VAL A 165 -8.98 -1.74 5.68
N GLY A 166 -10.11 -1.42 6.31
CA GLY A 166 -11.08 -2.41 6.78
C GLY A 166 -11.63 -3.24 5.63
N ALA A 167 -12.04 -2.60 4.55
CA ALA A 167 -12.53 -3.30 3.35
C ALA A 167 -11.47 -4.19 2.70
N LEU A 168 -10.19 -3.78 2.71
CA LEU A 168 -9.09 -4.61 2.24
C LEU A 168 -8.89 -5.83 3.15
N ILE A 169 -8.94 -5.64 4.45
CA ILE A 169 -8.84 -6.73 5.42
C ILE A 169 -10.01 -7.70 5.24
N ASP A 170 -11.25 -7.20 5.17
CA ASP A 170 -12.46 -8.03 4.99
C ASP A 170 -12.46 -8.81 3.67
N ALA A 171 -11.90 -8.22 2.60
CA ALA A 171 -11.80 -8.89 1.31
C ALA A 171 -10.80 -10.07 1.31
N TYR A 172 -9.79 -10.00 2.17
CA TYR A 172 -8.72 -11.00 2.23
C TYR A 172 -8.83 -11.95 3.44
N VAL A 173 -9.51 -11.56 4.50
CA VAL A 173 -9.83 -12.43 5.65
C VAL A 173 -11.30 -12.86 5.53
N PRO A 174 -11.59 -14.04 4.96
CA PRO A 174 -12.96 -14.55 4.96
C PRO A 174 -13.43 -14.59 6.41
N SER A 175 -14.59 -13.98 6.68
CA SER A 175 -15.21 -14.00 8.00
C SER A 175 -15.23 -15.44 8.51
N ALA A 176 -14.39 -15.75 9.48
CA ALA A 176 -14.48 -16.99 10.23
C ALA A 176 -15.90 -17.00 10.81
N GLY A 177 -16.76 -17.91 10.31
CA GLY A 177 -18.19 -17.94 10.41
C GLY A 177 -18.77 -17.32 11.68
N ARG A 178 -19.74 -16.42 11.45
CA ARG A 178 -20.72 -16.06 12.48
C ARG A 178 -21.73 -17.18 12.62
#